data_03fac545721179a95222654508a7b4ca
#
_entry.id   03fac545721179a95222654508a7b4ca
#
_cell.length_a   1.000
_cell.length_b   1.000
_cell.length_c   1.000
_cell.angle_alpha   90.00
_cell.angle_beta   90.00
_cell.angle_gamma   90.00
#
_symmetry.space_group_name_H-M   'P 1'
#
loop_
_entity.id
_entity.type
_entity.pdbx_description
1 polymer ?
#
loop_
_entity_poly.entity_id
_entity_poly.type
_entity_poly.pdbx_seq_one_letter_code
_entity_poly.pdbx_strand_id
1 'polypeptide(L)'
;MYIIGERIIMRLLLVAVVCTSITVGAGCSREVRSTVRGKVDYDGQMLNSGYILFQVNYLVTKGAEIASDGSYVVDGLPYGSAAVSICVDEPPPPTPEGIEPTAIPGTYEENPVLIPRKYDSLETSGIMVEVAMPEQTFDIHLEKPEKKRK
;
A
#
# COMPACT_ATOMS: atom_id res chain seq x y z
N MET A 1 -8.92 -58.49 -44.32
CA MET A 1 -9.71 -57.85 -43.26
C MET A 1 -8.90 -57.46 -42.01
N TYR A 2 -7.59 -57.17 -42.16
CA TYR A 2 -6.67 -56.85 -41.06
C TYR A 2 -6.15 -55.39 -41.11
N ILE A 3 -6.31 -54.69 -42.19
CA ILE A 3 -5.70 -53.38 -42.44
C ILE A 3 -6.52 -52.21 -41.81
N ILE A 4 -7.78 -52.43 -41.47
CA ILE A 4 -8.67 -51.39 -40.97
C ILE A 4 -8.44 -51.18 -39.45
N GLY A 5 -8.05 -52.23 -38.72
CA GLY A 5 -7.81 -52.18 -37.26
C GLY A 5 -6.62 -51.35 -36.88
N GLU A 6 -5.52 -51.44 -37.61
CA GLU A 6 -4.27 -50.70 -37.28
C GLU A 6 -4.42 -49.19 -37.43
N ARG A 7 -5.14 -48.73 -38.42
CA ARG A 7 -5.37 -47.28 -38.64
C ARG A 7 -6.26 -46.67 -37.59
N ILE A 8 -7.19 -47.43 -37.01
CA ILE A 8 -8.06 -46.96 -35.93
C ILE A 8 -7.29 -46.90 -34.62
N ILE A 9 -6.47 -47.90 -34.30
CA ILE A 9 -5.63 -47.94 -33.09
C ILE A 9 -4.59 -46.85 -33.14
N MET A 10 -3.95 -46.61 -34.29
CA MET A 10 -2.97 -45.55 -34.45
C MET A 10 -3.58 -44.13 -34.32
N ARG A 11 -4.81 -43.92 -34.76
CA ARG A 11 -5.55 -42.66 -34.59
C ARG A 11 -5.98 -42.45 -33.13
N LEU A 12 -6.42 -43.50 -32.44
CA LEU A 12 -6.75 -43.46 -31.00
C LEU A 12 -5.51 -43.18 -30.12
N LEU A 13 -4.35 -43.75 -30.44
CA LEU A 13 -3.08 -43.45 -29.76
C LEU A 13 -2.61 -42.03 -30.00
N LEU A 14 -2.80 -41.47 -31.22
CA LEU A 14 -2.44 -40.09 -31.52
C LEU A 14 -3.33 -39.09 -30.78
N VAL A 15 -4.63 -39.38 -30.64
CA VAL A 15 -5.55 -38.55 -29.86
C VAL A 15 -5.25 -38.60 -28.37
N ALA A 16 -4.84 -39.77 -27.83
CA ALA A 16 -4.45 -39.90 -26.42
C ALA A 16 -3.17 -39.14 -26.10
N VAL A 17 -2.20 -39.05 -26.98
CA VAL A 17 -0.95 -38.31 -26.80
C VAL A 17 -1.19 -36.79 -26.84
N VAL A 18 -2.14 -36.32 -27.66
CA VAL A 18 -2.49 -34.89 -27.73
C VAL A 18 -3.26 -34.42 -26.49
N CYS A 19 -4.07 -35.27 -25.86
CA CYS A 19 -4.83 -34.93 -24.66
C CYS A 19 -3.93 -34.83 -23.39
N THR A 20 -2.78 -35.49 -23.36
CA THR A 20 -1.87 -35.45 -22.19
C THR A 20 -0.97 -34.20 -22.11
N SER A 21 -0.94 -33.39 -23.16
CA SER A 21 -0.07 -32.21 -23.23
C SER A 21 -0.70 -30.87 -22.76
N ILE A 22 -1.96 -30.87 -22.30
CA ILE A 22 -2.70 -29.64 -21.93
C ILE A 22 -2.72 -29.39 -20.41
N THR A 23 -2.03 -30.19 -19.60
CA THR A 23 -1.97 -29.99 -18.13
C THR A 23 -0.74 -29.22 -17.66
N VAL A 24 -0.21 -28.29 -18.47
CA VAL A 24 0.90 -27.46 -18.03
C VAL A 24 0.39 -26.06 -17.72
N GLY A 25 0.32 -25.73 -16.43
CA GLY A 25 0.55 -24.38 -15.95
C GLY A 25 -0.63 -23.53 -15.59
N ALA A 26 -1.51 -24.00 -14.70
CA ALA A 26 -2.07 -23.04 -13.74
C ALA A 26 -1.00 -22.74 -12.68
N GLY A 27 0.08 -22.10 -13.08
CA GLY A 27 1.01 -21.46 -12.18
C GLY A 27 0.28 -20.31 -11.51
N CYS A 28 -0.29 -20.52 -10.31
CA CYS A 28 -0.60 -19.43 -9.41
C CYS A 28 0.72 -18.70 -9.16
N SER A 29 0.96 -17.61 -9.86
CA SER A 29 2.00 -16.66 -9.51
C SER A 29 1.63 -16.15 -8.13
N ARG A 30 2.28 -16.68 -7.10
CA ARG A 30 2.13 -16.19 -5.73
C ARG A 30 2.74 -14.80 -5.74
N GLU A 31 1.88 -13.80 -5.84
CA GLU A 31 2.29 -12.41 -5.79
C GLU A 31 3.03 -12.20 -4.45
N VAL A 32 4.32 -11.94 -4.54
CA VAL A 32 5.15 -11.70 -3.35
C VAL A 32 4.74 -10.33 -2.80
N ARG A 33 4.36 -10.32 -1.54
CA ARG A 33 3.89 -9.11 -0.85
C ARG A 33 4.82 -8.78 0.30
N SER A 34 4.96 -7.50 0.55
CA SER A 34 5.80 -6.91 1.59
C SER A 34 4.95 -6.33 2.72
N THR A 35 5.50 -6.36 3.92
CA THR A 35 5.09 -5.54 5.05
C THR A 35 6.11 -4.43 5.24
N VAL A 36 5.67 -3.18 5.14
CA VAL A 36 6.50 -2.01 5.43
C VAL A 36 6.07 -1.40 6.76
N ARG A 37 7.03 -1.21 7.65
CA ARG A 37 6.83 -0.59 8.97
C ARG A 37 7.83 0.53 9.18
N GLY A 38 7.52 1.47 10.05
CA GLY A 38 8.44 2.56 10.38
C GLY A 38 7.81 3.57 11.29
N LYS A 39 8.45 4.72 11.40
CA LYS A 39 7.98 5.88 12.14
C LYS A 39 7.96 7.11 11.26
N VAL A 40 7.07 8.04 11.61
CA VAL A 40 6.95 9.33 10.93
C VAL A 40 7.20 10.43 11.93
N ASP A 41 8.11 11.34 11.59
CA ASP A 41 8.32 12.57 12.35
C ASP A 41 8.27 13.81 11.44
N TYR A 42 7.93 14.93 12.04
CA TYR A 42 7.96 16.24 11.43
C TYR A 42 8.86 17.17 12.24
N ASP A 43 9.95 17.62 11.64
CA ASP A 43 10.94 18.50 12.27
C ASP A 43 11.46 17.95 13.63
N GLY A 44 11.62 16.61 13.71
CA GLY A 44 12.06 15.89 14.91
C GLY A 44 10.96 15.58 15.93
N GLN A 45 9.72 15.97 15.70
CA GLN A 45 8.58 15.62 16.52
C GLN A 45 7.80 14.46 15.90
N MET A 46 7.63 13.34 16.63
CA MET A 46 6.84 12.21 16.16
C MET A 46 5.39 12.63 15.88
N LEU A 47 4.83 12.18 14.77
CA LEU A 47 3.40 12.33 14.53
C LEU A 47 2.66 11.46 15.56
N ASN A 48 1.59 12.01 16.10
CA ASN A 48 0.76 11.32 17.08
C ASN A 48 -0.59 10.84 16.51
N SER A 49 -0.88 11.19 15.25
CA SER A 49 -2.09 10.80 14.54
C SER A 49 -1.92 11.01 13.04
N GLY A 50 -2.83 10.47 12.25
CA GLY A 50 -2.88 10.64 10.81
C GLY A 50 -2.96 9.32 10.06
N TYR A 51 -2.87 9.41 8.74
CA TYR A 51 -2.98 8.29 7.84
C TYR A 51 -1.87 8.33 6.79
N ILE A 52 -1.21 7.21 6.59
CA ILE A 52 -0.16 7.05 5.57
C ILE A 52 -0.68 6.19 4.41
N LEU A 53 -0.41 6.62 3.17
CA LEU A 53 -0.77 5.92 1.95
C LEU A 53 0.48 5.62 1.13
N PHE A 54 0.56 4.39 0.64
CA PHE A 54 1.56 3.93 -0.33
C PHE A 54 0.88 3.58 -1.64
N GLN A 55 1.32 4.16 -2.73
CA GLN A 55 0.89 3.79 -4.08
C GLN A 55 2.05 3.16 -4.84
N VAL A 56 1.98 1.85 -5.05
CA VAL A 56 3.03 1.08 -5.75
C VAL A 56 2.72 1.00 -7.24
N ASN A 57 3.69 1.38 -8.06
CA ASN A 57 3.62 1.31 -9.53
C ASN A 57 2.34 1.96 -10.12
N TYR A 58 1.76 2.96 -9.46
CA TYR A 58 0.51 3.65 -9.83
C TYR A 58 -0.74 2.74 -9.89
N LEU A 59 -0.66 1.50 -9.43
CA LEU A 59 -1.74 0.52 -9.56
C LEU A 59 -2.34 0.10 -8.22
N VAL A 60 -1.50 -0.10 -7.21
CA VAL A 60 -1.93 -0.62 -5.91
C VAL A 60 -1.73 0.43 -4.83
N THR A 61 -2.83 0.84 -4.20
CA THR A 61 -2.79 1.75 -3.05
C THR A 61 -3.11 0.98 -1.79
N LYS A 62 -2.27 1.14 -0.79
CA LYS A 62 -2.42 0.60 0.57
C LYS A 62 -2.10 1.68 1.57
N GLY A 63 -2.73 1.63 2.74
CA GLY A 63 -2.46 2.58 3.80
C GLY A 63 -2.68 2.01 5.17
N ALA A 64 -2.27 2.79 6.17
CA ALA A 64 -2.44 2.48 7.58
C ALA A 64 -2.58 3.78 8.38
N GLU A 65 -3.17 3.66 9.57
CA GLU A 65 -3.17 4.71 10.57
C GLU A 65 -1.77 4.87 11.19
N ILE A 66 -1.43 6.09 11.53
CA ILE A 66 -0.23 6.41 12.31
C ILE A 66 -0.62 6.39 13.77
N ALA A 67 0.06 5.55 14.56
CA ALA A 67 -0.18 5.43 15.99
C ALA A 67 0.34 6.65 16.74
N SER A 68 -0.07 6.82 18.01
CA SER A 68 0.29 7.96 18.86
C SER A 68 1.81 8.09 19.15
N ASP A 69 2.58 7.04 18.89
CA ASP A 69 4.06 7.06 18.97
C ASP A 69 4.75 7.29 17.62
N GLY A 70 3.98 7.65 16.59
CA GLY A 70 4.44 7.89 15.23
C GLY A 70 4.63 6.61 14.40
N SER A 71 4.41 5.43 14.95
CA SER A 71 4.64 4.18 14.24
C SER A 71 3.51 3.84 13.27
N TYR A 72 3.84 3.14 12.19
CA TYR A 72 2.90 2.64 11.21
C TYR A 72 3.30 1.25 10.71
N VAL A 73 2.33 0.48 10.21
CA VAL A 73 2.53 -0.81 9.57
C VAL A 73 1.59 -0.94 8.38
N VAL A 74 2.13 -1.12 7.19
CA VAL A 74 1.36 -1.34 5.96
C VAL A 74 1.65 -2.72 5.41
N ASP A 75 0.62 -3.56 5.36
CA ASP A 75 0.72 -4.93 4.92
C ASP A 75 0.26 -5.13 3.48
N GLY A 76 0.85 -6.14 2.83
CA GLY A 76 0.39 -6.60 1.53
C GLY A 76 0.74 -5.67 0.38
N LEU A 77 1.83 -4.91 0.48
CA LEU A 77 2.38 -4.12 -0.61
C LEU A 77 3.05 -5.03 -1.64
N PRO A 78 2.79 -4.86 -2.94
CA PRO A 78 3.58 -5.51 -3.97
C PRO A 78 5.00 -4.93 -4.00
N TYR A 79 5.95 -5.65 -4.58
CA TYR A 79 7.29 -5.12 -4.81
C TYR A 79 7.27 -4.07 -5.91
N GLY A 80 8.12 -3.04 -5.76
CA GLY A 80 8.27 -1.96 -6.72
C GLY A 80 8.43 -0.59 -6.07
N SER A 81 8.50 0.42 -6.91
CA SER A 81 8.61 1.81 -6.47
C SER A 81 7.25 2.32 -5.98
N ALA A 82 7.22 2.85 -4.77
CA ALA A 82 6.04 3.38 -4.12
C ALA A 82 6.16 4.89 -3.88
N ALA A 83 5.14 5.63 -4.29
CA ALA A 83 4.93 7.01 -3.83
C ALA A 83 4.17 6.98 -2.50
N VAL A 84 4.54 7.88 -1.59
CA VAL A 84 3.95 7.94 -0.24
C VAL A 84 3.32 9.29 -0.01
N SER A 85 2.12 9.32 0.57
CA SER A 85 1.50 10.53 1.12
C SER A 85 1.10 10.33 2.57
N ILE A 86 1.02 11.43 3.31
CA ILE A 86 0.68 11.44 4.72
C ILE A 86 -0.34 12.54 4.93
N CYS A 87 -1.49 12.18 5.47
CA CYS A 87 -2.58 13.09 5.80
C CYS A 87 -2.78 13.10 7.31
N VAL A 88 -2.82 14.30 7.88
CA VAL A 88 -3.18 14.52 9.28
C VAL A 88 -4.45 15.34 9.27
N ASP A 89 -5.53 14.79 9.83
CA ASP A 89 -6.79 15.49 9.92
C ASP A 89 -6.68 16.66 10.88
N GLU A 90 -7.07 17.85 10.43
CA GLU A 90 -7.25 18.99 11.33
C GLU A 90 -8.43 18.69 12.28
N PRO A 91 -8.30 18.98 13.59
CA PRO A 91 -9.41 18.80 14.49
C PRO A 91 -10.62 19.64 13.98
N PRO A 92 -11.83 19.13 14.10
CA PRO A 92 -13.01 19.87 13.67
C PRO A 92 -13.07 21.24 14.39
N PRO A 93 -13.54 22.29 13.72
CA PRO A 93 -13.68 23.59 14.34
C PRO A 93 -14.55 23.47 15.59
N PRO A 94 -14.26 24.25 16.65
CA PRO A 94 -15.02 24.20 17.91
C PRO A 94 -16.51 24.36 17.60
N THR A 95 -17.30 23.41 18.06
CA THR A 95 -18.76 23.42 17.89
C THR A 95 -19.34 24.61 18.69
N PRO A 96 -20.24 25.41 18.12
CA PRO A 96 -20.92 26.45 18.87
C PRO A 96 -21.59 25.88 20.13
N GLU A 97 -21.47 26.57 21.26
CA GLU A 97 -22.07 26.13 22.52
C GLU A 97 -23.57 25.78 22.32
N GLY A 98 -23.97 24.56 22.68
CA GLY A 98 -25.33 24.06 22.63
C GLY A 98 -25.69 23.01 21.58
N ILE A 99 -24.73 22.60 20.74
CA ILE A 99 -24.87 21.45 19.83
C ILE A 99 -23.96 20.36 20.37
N GLU A 100 -24.54 19.28 20.88
CA GLU A 100 -23.74 18.08 21.21
C GLU A 100 -23.07 17.56 19.94
N PRO A 101 -21.73 17.51 19.86
CA PRO A 101 -21.07 16.96 18.69
C PRO A 101 -21.47 15.48 18.58
N THR A 102 -22.02 15.10 17.44
CA THR A 102 -22.15 13.69 17.08
C THR A 102 -20.75 13.20 16.72
N ALA A 103 -19.87 13.19 17.71
CA ALA A 103 -18.50 12.70 17.56
C ALA A 103 -18.57 11.19 17.34
N ILE A 104 -18.04 10.74 16.24
CA ILE A 104 -17.67 9.34 16.09
C ILE A 104 -16.56 9.10 17.13
N PRO A 105 -16.79 8.29 18.17
CA PRO A 105 -15.81 8.14 19.23
C PRO A 105 -14.52 7.50 18.66
N GLY A 106 -13.40 8.17 18.83
CA GLY A 106 -12.10 7.52 18.79
C GLY A 106 -11.11 7.91 17.70
N THR A 107 -11.27 9.06 17.02
CA THR A 107 -10.41 9.33 15.85
C THR A 107 -9.63 10.65 15.88
N TYR A 108 -9.77 11.50 16.88
CA TYR A 108 -9.02 12.76 16.90
C TYR A 108 -8.18 12.85 18.17
N GLU A 109 -6.87 12.96 17.99
CA GLU A 109 -5.97 13.39 19.07
C GLU A 109 -6.30 14.85 19.40
N GLU A 110 -6.33 15.21 20.69
CA GLU A 110 -6.64 16.58 21.16
C GLU A 110 -5.69 17.65 20.57
N ASN A 111 -4.47 17.27 20.19
CA ASN A 111 -3.47 18.16 19.60
C ASN A 111 -2.65 17.41 18.54
N PRO A 112 -3.16 17.24 17.32
CA PRO A 112 -2.41 16.59 16.24
C PRO A 112 -1.20 17.45 15.82
N VAL A 113 -0.11 16.78 15.47
CA VAL A 113 1.06 17.44 14.88
C VAL A 113 0.74 17.77 13.43
N LEU A 114 0.40 19.03 13.14
CA LEU A 114 0.05 19.49 11.79
C LEU A 114 1.26 19.54 10.87
N ILE A 115 1.13 18.95 9.71
CA ILE A 115 2.16 18.91 8.67
C ILE A 115 1.78 19.78 7.46
N PRO A 116 2.77 20.23 6.65
CA PRO A 116 2.48 20.95 5.42
C PRO A 116 1.65 20.13 4.43
N ARG A 117 0.64 20.76 3.83
CA ARG A 117 -0.28 20.13 2.86
C ARG A 117 0.40 19.51 1.62
N LYS A 118 1.68 19.84 1.36
CA LYS A 118 2.43 19.20 0.27
C LYS A 118 2.54 17.68 0.46
N TYR A 119 2.46 17.19 1.71
CA TYR A 119 2.56 15.77 2.04
C TYR A 119 1.24 15.01 1.91
N ASP A 120 0.10 15.71 1.80
CA ASP A 120 -1.24 15.10 1.70
C ASP A 120 -1.48 14.38 0.36
N SER A 121 -0.73 14.74 -0.69
CA SER A 121 -0.90 14.16 -2.02
C SER A 121 0.32 13.40 -2.47
N LEU A 122 0.09 12.26 -3.13
CA LEU A 122 1.15 11.41 -3.70
C LEU A 122 2.01 12.16 -4.73
N GLU A 123 1.40 13.12 -5.48
CA GLU A 123 2.12 13.89 -6.50
C GLU A 123 3.03 14.96 -5.91
N THR A 124 2.68 15.51 -4.74
CA THR A 124 3.38 16.67 -4.15
C THR A 124 4.26 16.30 -2.96
N SER A 125 4.06 15.13 -2.36
CA SER A 125 4.83 14.70 -1.19
C SER A 125 6.33 14.58 -1.46
N GLY A 126 6.67 14.10 -2.67
CA GLY A 126 8.06 13.84 -3.06
C GLY A 126 8.70 12.66 -2.32
N ILE A 127 7.92 11.89 -1.54
CA ILE A 127 8.42 10.74 -0.79
C ILE A 127 8.30 9.50 -1.66
N MET A 128 9.43 8.87 -1.95
CA MET A 128 9.51 7.63 -2.72
C MET A 128 10.24 6.56 -1.93
N VAL A 129 9.74 5.33 -1.99
CA VAL A 129 10.37 4.17 -1.37
C VAL A 129 10.38 2.99 -2.34
N GLU A 130 11.46 2.25 -2.37
CA GLU A 130 11.56 0.99 -3.10
C GLU A 130 11.16 -0.17 -2.18
N VAL A 131 10.06 -0.83 -2.52
CA VAL A 131 9.58 -2.02 -1.79
C VAL A 131 10.22 -3.25 -2.45
N ALA A 132 11.22 -3.84 -1.79
CA ALA A 132 12.04 -4.90 -2.37
C ALA A 132 12.20 -6.14 -1.48
N MET A 133 11.75 -6.09 -0.23
CA MET A 133 11.91 -7.16 0.75
C MET A 133 10.57 -7.57 1.36
N PRO A 134 10.41 -8.84 1.81
CA PRO A 134 9.18 -9.31 2.45
C PRO A 134 8.81 -8.51 3.70
N GLU A 135 9.81 -8.07 4.47
CA GLU A 135 9.68 -7.14 5.59
C GLU A 135 10.72 -6.03 5.43
N GLN A 136 10.27 -4.78 5.55
CA GLN A 136 11.10 -3.61 5.36
C GLN A 136 10.76 -2.55 6.40
N THR A 137 11.81 -1.89 6.94
CA THR A 137 11.64 -0.71 7.79
C THR A 137 11.94 0.54 6.98
N PHE A 138 11.04 1.52 7.05
CA PHE A 138 11.19 2.80 6.38
C PHE A 138 10.70 3.93 7.29
N ASP A 139 11.63 4.68 7.87
CA ASP A 139 11.32 5.84 8.69
C ASP A 139 11.23 7.09 7.81
N ILE A 140 10.25 7.94 8.07
CA ILE A 140 9.93 9.11 7.26
C ILE A 140 10.17 10.36 8.09
N HIS A 141 11.09 11.20 7.60
CA HIS A 141 11.40 12.50 8.20
C HIS A 141 10.81 13.61 7.32
N LEU A 142 9.81 14.30 7.85
CA LEU A 142 9.16 15.41 7.16
C LEU A 142 9.83 16.72 7.56
N GLU A 143 10.16 17.53 6.56
CA GLU A 143 10.83 18.81 6.76
C GLU A 143 9.88 19.99 6.64
N LYS A 144 10.14 21.02 7.44
CA LYS A 144 9.46 22.30 7.33
C LYS A 144 9.84 22.99 6.01
N PRO A 145 8.87 23.54 5.26
CA PRO A 145 9.20 24.29 4.06
C PRO A 145 10.09 25.48 4.38
N GLU A 146 11.22 25.57 3.70
CA GLU A 146 12.09 26.75 3.83
C GLU A 146 11.31 28.01 3.39
N LYS A 147 11.24 29.01 4.27
CA LYS A 147 10.73 30.35 3.90
C LYS A 147 11.69 30.94 2.87
N LYS A 148 11.32 30.95 1.60
CA LYS A 148 12.03 31.75 0.60
C LYS A 148 12.05 33.20 1.09
N ARG A 149 13.22 33.68 1.54
CA ARG A 149 13.43 35.11 1.80
C ARG A 149 13.26 35.82 0.46
N LYS A 150 12.25 36.69 0.36
CA LYS A 150 12.10 37.63 -0.73
C LYS A 150 13.14 38.74 -0.58
#